data_64a0afca9c3d01d88a15a9ebcbbc7983
#
_entry.id   64a0afca9c3d01d88a15a9ebcbbc7983
#
_cell.length_a   1.000
_cell.length_b   1.000
_cell.length_c   1.000
_cell.angle_alpha   90.00
_cell.angle_beta   90.00
_cell.angle_gamma   90.00
#
_symmetry.space_group_name_H-M   'P 1'
#
loop_
_entity.id
_entity.type
_entity.pdbx_description
1 polymer ?
#
loop_
_entity_poly.entity_id
_entity_poly.type
_entity_poly.pdbx_seq_one_letter_code
_entity_poly.pdbx_strand_id
1 'polypeptide(L)'
;MEVNETTRPLTEIPAADTPETSVSSVENDAKTQFSPVHTQEEVITRLTELNDNACEADKQEIDYLKQMFYKLHKTEQDTARKNFIEQGGNPEEFTPIPNPLEAKFKEIMSSIKEKRSAMAAELEQEKEANLQKKLDILDKMKALIDNTEDTGKIYNEFKQLQQQWNEIKQVPVGKVNELWKTYQLYTEKFYDMVKLNNEFREYDFKKNLEQKTYLCEAAEKLANEPCLLSISYRNCIRNFVTSAP
;
A
#
# COMPACT_ATOMS: atom_id res chain seq x y z
N MET A 1 -44.78 -23.44 -11.75
CA MET A 1 -43.77 -23.52 -10.70
C MET A 1 -42.64 -22.62 -11.16
N GLU A 2 -42.67 -21.41 -10.63
CA GLU A 2 -41.68 -20.35 -10.94
C GLU A 2 -40.37 -20.71 -10.30
N VAL A 3 -39.32 -20.86 -11.11
CA VAL A 3 -37.94 -20.95 -10.66
C VAL A 3 -37.44 -19.54 -10.39
N ASN A 4 -37.28 -19.20 -9.13
CA ASN A 4 -36.79 -17.94 -8.67
C ASN A 4 -35.25 -17.88 -8.89
N GLU A 5 -34.87 -17.22 -9.97
CA GLU A 5 -33.48 -16.95 -10.32
C GLU A 5 -32.96 -15.83 -9.43
N THR A 6 -32.38 -16.21 -8.29
CA THR A 6 -31.69 -15.26 -7.40
C THR A 6 -30.32 -14.94 -7.99
N THR A 7 -30.31 -14.03 -8.94
CA THR A 7 -29.09 -13.34 -9.39
C THR A 7 -28.60 -12.47 -8.23
N ARG A 8 -27.61 -12.95 -7.50
CA ARG A 8 -26.83 -12.08 -6.60
C ARG A 8 -26.06 -11.08 -7.44
N PRO A 9 -26.17 -9.78 -7.18
CA PRO A 9 -25.35 -8.80 -7.85
C PRO A 9 -23.88 -9.02 -7.49
N LEU A 10 -23.04 -9.00 -8.50
CA LEU A 10 -21.60 -8.84 -8.33
C LEU A 10 -21.36 -7.67 -7.37
N THR A 11 -20.77 -7.94 -6.22
CA THR A 11 -20.24 -6.92 -5.34
C THR A 11 -19.30 -6.04 -6.14
N GLU A 12 -19.68 -4.78 -6.29
CA GLU A 12 -18.86 -3.72 -6.84
C GLU A 12 -17.47 -3.78 -6.20
N ILE A 13 -16.48 -3.95 -7.05
CA ILE A 13 -15.08 -3.74 -6.67
C ILE A 13 -14.99 -2.25 -6.31
N PRO A 14 -14.59 -1.88 -5.09
CA PRO A 14 -14.40 -0.48 -4.78
C PRO A 14 -13.40 0.08 -5.78
N ALA A 15 -13.82 1.09 -6.54
CA ALA A 15 -12.97 1.84 -7.43
C ALA A 15 -11.75 2.32 -6.64
N ALA A 16 -10.58 1.84 -7.03
CA ALA A 16 -9.33 2.33 -6.50
C ALA A 16 -9.27 3.82 -6.79
N ASP A 17 -9.20 4.62 -5.73
CA ASP A 17 -8.82 6.02 -5.78
C ASP A 17 -7.51 6.12 -6.57
N THR A 18 -7.62 6.50 -7.81
CA THR A 18 -6.48 6.94 -8.60
C THR A 18 -6.03 8.26 -7.97
N PRO A 19 -4.80 8.37 -7.45
CA PRO A 19 -4.31 9.68 -7.10
C PRO A 19 -4.17 10.47 -8.41
N GLU A 20 -5.10 11.35 -8.67
CA GLU A 20 -4.95 12.40 -9.66
C GLU A 20 -3.69 13.19 -9.31
N THR A 21 -2.65 12.98 -10.07
CA THR A 21 -1.48 13.85 -10.10
C THR A 21 -1.91 15.15 -10.73
N SER A 22 -2.60 15.98 -9.95
CA SER A 22 -2.77 17.39 -10.29
C SER A 22 -1.44 18.09 -10.04
N VAL A 23 -0.63 18.17 -11.08
CA VAL A 23 0.39 19.20 -11.18
C VAL A 23 -0.36 20.52 -11.39
N SER A 24 -0.85 21.09 -10.34
CA SER A 24 -1.29 22.47 -10.32
C SER A 24 -0.19 23.29 -9.66
N SER A 25 0.62 23.90 -10.51
CA SER A 25 1.33 25.13 -10.18
C SER A 25 0.29 26.20 -9.83
N VAL A 26 -0.17 26.18 -8.60
CA VAL A 26 -0.87 27.30 -8.01
C VAL A 26 0.15 27.99 -7.13
N GLU A 27 0.68 29.11 -7.66
CA GLU A 27 1.19 30.18 -6.84
C GLU A 27 0.06 30.61 -5.90
N ASN A 28 -0.06 29.95 -4.76
CA ASN A 28 -0.85 30.45 -3.65
C ASN A 28 0.08 31.26 -2.76
N ASP A 29 0.06 32.58 -2.97
CA ASP A 29 0.34 33.61 -1.98
C ASP A 29 -0.64 33.45 -0.79
N ALA A 30 -0.65 32.33 -0.13
CA ALA A 30 -1.13 32.20 1.22
C ALA A 30 0.00 32.69 2.11
N LYS A 31 -0.02 33.96 2.48
CA LYS A 31 0.75 34.52 3.59
C LYS A 31 0.48 33.65 4.82
N THR A 32 1.25 32.60 4.99
CA THR A 32 1.34 31.87 6.24
C THR A 32 1.94 32.87 7.22
N GLN A 33 1.08 33.41 8.07
CA GLN A 33 1.44 34.50 8.99
C GLN A 33 2.17 33.87 10.17
N PHE A 34 3.49 33.60 9.99
CA PHE A 34 4.34 33.18 11.10
C PHE A 34 4.46 34.31 12.11
N SER A 35 4.54 33.97 13.38
CA SER A 35 4.73 34.96 14.44
C SER A 35 5.95 35.83 14.15
N PRO A 36 5.83 37.17 14.16
CA PRO A 36 6.95 38.04 13.87
C PRO A 36 8.05 37.89 14.93
N VAL A 37 9.28 37.78 14.48
CA VAL A 37 10.47 37.61 15.31
C VAL A 37 11.31 38.89 15.18
N HIS A 38 11.74 39.44 16.31
CA HIS A 38 12.41 40.76 16.34
C HIS A 38 13.88 40.66 16.74
N THR A 39 14.30 39.56 17.37
CA THR A 39 15.69 39.38 17.86
C THR A 39 16.26 38.05 17.37
N GLN A 40 17.60 37.97 17.27
CA GLN A 40 18.28 36.72 16.92
C GLN A 40 18.09 35.64 17.99
N GLU A 41 17.93 36.02 19.25
CA GLU A 41 17.71 35.11 20.38
C GLU A 41 16.33 34.44 20.28
N GLU A 42 15.30 35.23 19.89
CA GLU A 42 13.94 34.68 19.60
C GLU A 42 13.97 33.66 18.45
N VAL A 43 14.73 33.95 17.39
CA VAL A 43 14.89 33.02 16.27
C VAL A 43 15.52 31.72 16.75
N ILE A 44 16.57 31.76 17.55
CA ILE A 44 17.26 30.58 18.10
C ILE A 44 16.32 29.79 19.00
N THR A 45 15.60 30.45 19.89
CA THR A 45 14.64 29.81 20.79
C THR A 45 13.59 29.07 19.98
N ARG A 46 13.00 29.72 18.97
CA ARG A 46 11.98 29.12 18.10
C ARG A 46 12.54 27.95 17.26
N LEU A 47 13.75 28.10 16.74
CA LEU A 47 14.42 26.99 16.03
C LEU A 47 14.76 25.81 16.95
N THR A 48 15.04 26.06 18.22
CA THR A 48 15.28 24.99 19.21
C THR A 48 13.99 24.20 19.48
N GLU A 49 12.84 24.91 19.66
CA GLU A 49 11.53 24.28 19.80
C GLU A 49 11.18 23.44 18.56
N LEU A 50 11.45 23.96 17.35
CA LEU A 50 11.23 23.23 16.10
C LEU A 50 12.21 22.06 15.93
N ASN A 51 13.42 22.14 16.47
CA ASN A 51 14.39 21.03 16.46
C ASN A 51 13.93 19.83 17.30
N ASP A 52 13.19 20.06 18.39
CA ASP A 52 12.62 18.98 19.19
C ASP A 52 11.56 18.19 18.41
N ASN A 53 10.81 18.89 17.52
CA ASN A 53 9.81 18.32 16.63
C ASN A 53 10.20 18.41 15.14
N ALA A 54 11.48 18.23 14.83
CA ALA A 54 12.05 18.50 13.51
C ALA A 54 11.36 17.75 12.35
N CYS A 55 10.76 16.60 12.62
CA CYS A 55 10.06 15.76 11.63
C CYS A 55 8.70 16.35 11.22
N GLU A 56 7.99 17.00 12.15
CA GLU A 56 6.67 17.59 11.94
C GLU A 56 6.72 19.10 11.63
N ALA A 57 7.87 19.73 11.91
CA ALA A 57 8.05 21.16 11.72
C ALA A 57 7.87 21.59 10.28
N ASP A 58 7.16 22.69 10.06
CA ASP A 58 6.94 23.25 8.73
C ASP A 58 8.27 23.71 8.11
N LYS A 59 8.56 23.27 6.91
CA LYS A 59 9.73 23.69 6.15
C LYS A 59 9.72 25.20 5.89
N GLN A 60 8.55 25.77 5.63
CA GLN A 60 8.41 27.20 5.36
C GLN A 60 8.74 28.04 6.59
N GLU A 61 8.36 27.59 7.78
CA GLU A 61 8.71 28.26 9.04
C GLU A 61 10.23 28.25 9.29
N ILE A 62 10.88 27.12 9.07
CA ILE A 62 12.34 26.99 9.20
C ILE A 62 13.05 27.92 8.21
N ASP A 63 12.62 27.94 6.95
CA ASP A 63 13.21 28.80 5.93
C ASP A 63 12.96 30.30 6.23
N TYR A 64 11.81 30.65 6.77
CA TYR A 64 11.50 32.01 7.25
C TYR A 64 12.42 32.42 8.40
N LEU A 65 12.55 31.58 9.44
CA LEU A 65 13.42 31.84 10.57
C LEU A 65 14.89 31.97 10.16
N LYS A 66 15.33 31.16 9.22
CA LYS A 66 16.67 31.25 8.62
C LYS A 66 16.89 32.60 7.93
N GLN A 67 15.96 33.06 7.12
CA GLN A 67 16.04 34.36 6.46
C GLN A 67 16.04 35.51 7.47
N MET A 68 15.20 35.42 8.50
CA MET A 68 15.12 36.42 9.55
C MET A 68 16.41 36.52 10.36
N PHE A 69 17.04 35.38 10.70
CA PHE A 69 18.32 35.36 11.38
C PHE A 69 19.40 36.14 10.61
N TYR A 70 19.56 35.84 9.33
CA TYR A 70 20.57 36.54 8.52
C TYR A 70 20.22 38.01 8.27
N LYS A 71 18.95 38.37 8.17
CA LYS A 71 18.48 39.75 8.02
C LYS A 71 18.81 40.55 9.30
N LEU A 72 18.50 40.03 10.46
CA LEU A 72 18.80 40.66 11.74
C LEU A 72 20.31 40.80 11.95
N HIS A 73 21.07 39.74 11.66
CA HIS A 73 22.53 39.79 11.75
C HIS A 73 23.11 40.86 10.82
N LYS A 74 22.65 40.96 9.58
CA LYS A 74 23.11 42.02 8.67
C LYS A 74 22.76 43.40 9.18
N THR A 75 21.57 43.62 9.75
CA THR A 75 21.15 44.90 10.29
C THR A 75 22.02 45.34 11.46
N GLU A 76 22.40 44.40 12.33
CA GLU A 76 23.32 44.67 13.45
C GLU A 76 24.71 45.02 12.95
N GLN A 77 25.25 44.31 11.97
CA GLN A 77 26.54 44.64 11.34
C GLN A 77 26.52 46.01 10.67
N ASP A 78 25.48 46.33 9.94
CA ASP A 78 25.31 47.64 9.28
C ASP A 78 25.21 48.77 10.32
N THR A 79 24.54 48.54 11.45
CA THR A 79 24.43 49.50 12.55
C THR A 79 25.77 49.69 13.25
N ALA A 80 26.47 48.57 13.54
CA ALA A 80 27.83 48.63 14.15
C ALA A 80 28.80 49.38 13.23
N ARG A 81 28.75 49.16 11.93
CA ARG A 81 29.59 49.85 10.95
C ARG A 81 29.26 51.35 10.88
N LYS A 82 28.00 51.74 10.92
CA LYS A 82 27.57 53.16 10.95
C LYS A 82 28.12 53.84 12.22
N ASN A 83 27.93 53.24 13.40
CA ASN A 83 28.41 53.78 14.66
C ASN A 83 29.95 53.91 14.68
N PHE A 84 30.70 52.96 14.07
CA PHE A 84 32.14 53.01 13.93
C PHE A 84 32.57 54.21 13.06
N ILE A 85 31.89 54.47 11.95
CA ILE A 85 32.15 55.62 11.07
C ILE A 85 31.83 56.96 11.78
N GLU A 86 30.69 57.02 12.49
CA GLU A 86 30.30 58.23 13.27
C GLU A 86 31.30 58.56 14.38
N GLN A 87 31.99 57.57 14.93
CA GLN A 87 33.03 57.75 15.91
C GLN A 87 34.40 58.13 15.29
N GLY A 88 34.44 58.32 13.96
CA GLY A 88 35.65 58.76 13.24
C GLY A 88 36.56 57.62 12.75
N GLY A 89 36.05 56.37 12.78
CA GLY A 89 36.78 55.22 12.25
C GLY A 89 36.77 55.18 10.73
N ASN A 90 37.85 54.65 10.16
CA ASN A 90 37.94 54.45 8.70
C ASN A 90 37.07 53.28 8.24
N PRO A 91 36.15 53.40 7.23
CA PRO A 91 35.28 52.36 6.74
C PRO A 91 36.02 51.07 6.29
N GLU A 92 37.28 51.21 5.85
CA GLU A 92 38.11 50.08 5.39
C GLU A 92 38.74 49.27 6.55
N GLU A 93 38.80 49.86 7.75
CA GLU A 93 39.37 49.20 8.95
C GLU A 93 38.30 48.51 9.80
N PHE A 94 37.02 48.57 9.41
CA PHE A 94 35.93 47.92 10.13
C PHE A 94 36.04 46.40 10.01
N THR A 95 36.27 45.73 11.13
CA THR A 95 36.21 44.28 11.25
C THR A 95 34.83 43.86 11.73
N PRO A 96 34.13 42.94 11.00
CA PRO A 96 32.83 42.44 11.44
C PRO A 96 32.89 41.83 12.83
N ILE A 97 31.94 42.17 13.69
CA ILE A 97 31.89 41.64 15.06
C ILE A 97 31.48 40.16 14.98
N PRO A 98 32.26 39.23 15.55
CA PRO A 98 31.90 37.83 15.58
C PRO A 98 30.61 37.61 16.37
N ASN A 99 29.62 36.98 15.75
CA ASN A 99 28.34 36.71 16.40
C ASN A 99 28.39 35.38 17.15
N PRO A 100 28.31 35.37 18.49
CA PRO A 100 28.33 34.15 19.28
C PRO A 100 27.08 33.25 19.02
N LEU A 101 25.98 33.84 18.51
CA LEU A 101 24.77 33.11 18.22
C LEU A 101 24.82 32.36 16.87
N GLU A 102 25.75 32.74 15.97
CA GLU A 102 25.89 32.09 14.67
C GLU A 102 26.32 30.61 14.80
N ALA A 103 27.20 30.30 15.75
CA ALA A 103 27.62 28.93 16.01
C ALA A 103 26.43 28.07 16.46
N LYS A 104 25.63 28.56 17.40
CA LYS A 104 24.42 27.88 17.87
C LYS A 104 23.38 27.72 16.77
N PHE A 105 23.17 28.76 15.95
CA PHE A 105 22.28 28.71 14.81
C PHE A 105 22.68 27.62 13.81
N LYS A 106 23.96 27.54 13.46
CA LYS A 106 24.48 26.50 12.54
C LYS A 106 24.33 25.09 13.11
N GLU A 107 24.60 24.93 14.42
CA GLU A 107 24.42 23.66 15.11
C GLU A 107 22.97 23.18 15.08
N ILE A 108 22.00 24.04 15.43
CA ILE A 108 20.58 23.72 15.40
C ILE A 108 20.12 23.39 13.96
N MET A 109 20.53 24.20 12.98
CA MET A 109 20.20 23.95 11.57
C MET A 109 20.77 22.62 11.05
N SER A 110 21.98 22.26 11.45
CA SER A 110 22.58 20.97 11.15
C SER A 110 21.80 19.82 11.78
N SER A 111 21.46 19.97 13.07
CA SER A 111 20.64 18.97 13.79
C SER A 111 19.28 18.75 13.15
N ILE A 112 18.57 19.83 12.79
CA ILE A 112 17.29 19.73 12.08
C ILE A 112 17.45 19.00 10.75
N LYS A 113 18.48 19.34 9.98
CA LYS A 113 18.77 18.71 8.69
C LYS A 113 19.09 17.22 8.85
N GLU A 114 19.89 16.85 9.83
CA GLU A 114 20.25 15.46 10.13
C GLU A 114 19.04 14.65 10.55
N LYS A 115 18.20 15.15 11.47
CA LYS A 115 16.98 14.48 11.91
C LYS A 115 16.02 14.25 10.75
N ARG A 116 15.82 15.26 9.89
CA ARG A 116 14.95 15.14 8.70
C ARG A 116 15.51 14.17 7.67
N SER A 117 16.83 14.17 7.47
CA SER A 117 17.49 13.24 6.56
C SER A 117 17.38 11.80 7.06
N ALA A 118 17.57 11.59 8.37
CA ALA A 118 17.41 10.28 8.99
C ALA A 118 15.97 9.75 8.85
N MET A 119 14.98 10.59 9.13
CA MET A 119 13.57 10.24 8.98
C MET A 119 13.20 9.93 7.53
N ALA A 120 13.72 10.70 6.57
CA ALA A 120 13.49 10.44 5.15
C ALA A 120 14.12 9.11 4.70
N ALA A 121 15.32 8.80 5.21
CA ALA A 121 15.99 7.53 4.94
C ALA A 121 15.23 6.33 5.55
N GLU A 122 14.73 6.49 6.78
CA GLU A 122 13.93 5.46 7.45
C GLU A 122 12.61 5.21 6.72
N LEU A 123 11.93 6.26 6.29
CA LEU A 123 10.70 6.14 5.48
C LEU A 123 10.96 5.43 4.14
N GLU A 124 12.09 5.71 3.50
CA GLU A 124 12.45 5.05 2.24
C GLU A 124 12.79 3.57 2.45
N GLN A 125 13.47 3.24 3.55
CA GLN A 125 13.69 1.84 3.93
C GLN A 125 12.39 1.10 4.23
N GLU A 126 11.44 1.75 4.91
CA GLU A 126 10.12 1.18 5.15
C GLU A 126 9.37 0.90 3.84
N LYS A 127 9.41 1.83 2.88
CA LYS A 127 8.80 1.64 1.57
C LYS A 127 9.43 0.47 0.81
N GLU A 128 10.75 0.34 0.87
CA GLU A 128 11.45 -0.78 0.21
C GLU A 128 11.13 -2.12 0.87
N ALA A 129 11.06 -2.16 2.21
CA ALA A 129 10.62 -3.35 2.93
C ALA A 129 9.14 -3.72 2.59
N ASN A 130 8.29 -2.73 2.44
CA ASN A 130 6.90 -2.93 2.01
C ASN A 130 6.81 -3.42 0.56
N LEU A 131 7.67 -2.94 -0.32
CA LEU A 131 7.80 -3.44 -1.68
C LEU A 131 8.14 -4.93 -1.67
N GLN A 132 9.15 -5.34 -0.90
CA GLN A 132 9.54 -6.74 -0.80
C GLN A 132 8.39 -7.62 -0.29
N LYS A 133 7.69 -7.18 0.76
CA LYS A 133 6.51 -7.90 1.27
C LYS A 133 5.42 -8.09 0.20
N LYS A 134 5.17 -7.05 -0.63
CA LYS A 134 4.20 -7.15 -1.74
C LYS A 134 4.66 -8.11 -2.83
N LEU A 135 5.94 -8.13 -3.15
CA LEU A 135 6.49 -9.10 -4.10
C LEU A 135 6.35 -10.54 -3.58
N ASP A 136 6.65 -10.77 -2.30
CA ASP A 136 6.49 -12.09 -1.67
C ASP A 136 5.02 -12.57 -1.69
N ILE A 137 4.06 -11.64 -1.54
CA ILE A 137 2.63 -11.97 -1.68
C ILE A 137 2.30 -12.36 -3.12
N LEU A 138 2.80 -11.63 -4.13
CA LEU A 138 2.58 -11.97 -5.54
C LEU A 138 3.16 -13.34 -5.89
N ASP A 139 4.33 -13.68 -5.38
CA ASP A 139 4.95 -15.00 -5.58
C ASP A 139 4.11 -16.12 -4.94
N LYS A 140 3.57 -15.88 -3.73
CA LYS A 140 2.64 -16.82 -3.09
C LYS A 140 1.33 -16.95 -3.87
N MET A 141 0.75 -15.84 -4.35
CA MET A 141 -0.45 -15.88 -5.18
C MET A 141 -0.21 -16.68 -6.46
N LYS A 142 0.92 -16.49 -7.11
CA LYS A 142 1.33 -17.27 -8.28
C LYS A 142 1.43 -18.76 -7.95
N ALA A 143 2.11 -19.12 -6.86
CA ALA A 143 2.24 -20.50 -6.43
C ALA A 143 0.89 -21.18 -6.15
N LEU A 144 -0.10 -20.44 -5.61
CA LEU A 144 -1.46 -20.95 -5.40
C LEU A 144 -2.20 -21.20 -6.72
N ILE A 145 -1.97 -20.37 -7.75
CA ILE A 145 -2.58 -20.56 -9.08
C ILE A 145 -2.01 -21.79 -9.76
N ASP A 146 -0.71 -22.04 -9.60
CA ASP A 146 -0.03 -23.18 -10.18
C ASP A 146 -0.34 -24.52 -9.45
N ASN A 147 -0.87 -24.45 -8.21
CA ASN A 147 -1.24 -25.60 -7.41
C ASN A 147 -2.74 -25.90 -7.51
N THR A 148 -3.10 -27.10 -8.02
CA THR A 148 -4.49 -27.47 -8.31
C THR A 148 -5.10 -28.47 -7.31
N GLU A 149 -4.43 -28.77 -6.18
CA GLU A 149 -4.80 -29.94 -5.35
C GLU A 149 -6.06 -29.78 -4.49
N ASP A 150 -6.34 -28.61 -3.90
CA ASP A 150 -7.52 -28.42 -3.00
C ASP A 150 -8.09 -27.00 -3.13
N THR A 151 -9.06 -26.84 -4.00
CA THR A 151 -9.68 -25.54 -4.32
C THR A 151 -10.24 -24.82 -3.09
N GLY A 152 -10.73 -25.55 -2.10
CA GLY A 152 -11.33 -24.94 -0.90
C GLY A 152 -10.30 -24.27 0.01
N LYS A 153 -9.16 -24.93 0.23
CA LYS A 153 -8.05 -24.39 1.02
C LYS A 153 -7.39 -23.23 0.28
N ILE A 154 -7.10 -23.43 -1.01
CA ILE A 154 -6.48 -22.44 -1.90
C ILE A 154 -7.31 -21.14 -1.89
N TYR A 155 -8.64 -21.22 -1.91
CA TYR A 155 -9.51 -20.05 -1.87
C TYR A 155 -9.36 -19.24 -0.58
N ASN A 156 -9.29 -19.93 0.57
CA ASN A 156 -9.11 -19.26 1.86
C ASN A 156 -7.71 -18.64 1.99
N GLU A 157 -6.67 -19.34 1.54
CA GLU A 157 -5.30 -18.82 1.51
C GLU A 157 -5.19 -17.60 0.59
N PHE A 158 -5.82 -17.63 -0.58
CA PHE A 158 -5.83 -16.50 -1.50
C PHE A 158 -6.50 -15.27 -0.87
N LYS A 159 -7.61 -15.44 -0.17
CA LYS A 159 -8.26 -14.35 0.58
C LYS A 159 -7.38 -13.76 1.68
N GLN A 160 -6.63 -14.60 2.39
CA GLN A 160 -5.67 -14.13 3.39
C GLN A 160 -4.55 -13.30 2.74
N LEU A 161 -4.03 -13.72 1.58
CA LEU A 161 -3.04 -12.95 0.82
C LEU A 161 -3.59 -11.60 0.35
N GLN A 162 -4.85 -11.55 -0.09
CA GLN A 162 -5.51 -10.28 -0.44
C GLN A 162 -5.63 -9.35 0.77
N GLN A 163 -5.95 -9.88 1.94
CA GLN A 163 -6.00 -9.09 3.16
C GLN A 163 -4.61 -8.54 3.52
N GLN A 164 -3.58 -9.39 3.52
CA GLN A 164 -2.19 -8.97 3.77
C GLN A 164 -1.72 -7.90 2.77
N TRP A 165 -2.11 -8.02 1.49
CA TRP A 165 -1.81 -7.01 0.47
C TRP A 165 -2.38 -5.64 0.81
N ASN A 166 -3.61 -5.60 1.31
CA ASN A 166 -4.29 -4.36 1.69
C ASN A 166 -3.73 -3.73 2.97
N GLU A 167 -3.17 -4.53 3.86
CA GLU A 167 -2.55 -4.06 5.11
C GLU A 167 -1.21 -3.35 4.87
N ILE A 168 -0.51 -3.69 3.78
CA ILE A 168 0.77 -3.05 3.41
C ILE A 168 0.48 -1.68 2.79
N LYS A 169 0.92 -0.63 3.49
CA LYS A 169 0.67 0.77 3.15
C LYS A 169 1.51 1.25 1.96
N GLN A 170 2.49 2.09 2.22
CA GLN A 170 3.25 2.79 1.19
C GLN A 170 4.36 1.93 0.58
N VAL A 171 4.52 2.04 -0.74
CA VAL A 171 5.62 1.46 -1.52
C VAL A 171 6.23 2.56 -2.40
N PRO A 172 7.46 2.38 -2.94
CA PRO A 172 8.06 3.34 -3.85
C PRO A 172 7.16 3.63 -5.07
N VAL A 173 6.94 4.93 -5.36
CA VAL A 173 5.97 5.39 -6.38
C VAL A 173 6.24 4.78 -7.76
N GLY A 174 7.51 4.61 -8.13
CA GLY A 174 7.89 4.03 -9.43
C GLY A 174 7.47 2.56 -9.62
N LYS A 175 7.15 1.83 -8.56
CA LYS A 175 6.78 0.40 -8.60
C LYS A 175 5.29 0.13 -8.41
N VAL A 176 4.51 1.12 -8.01
CA VAL A 176 3.08 0.98 -7.71
C VAL A 176 2.31 0.40 -8.90
N ASN A 177 2.47 0.95 -10.09
CA ASN A 177 1.73 0.55 -11.29
C ASN A 177 2.07 -0.88 -11.73
N GLU A 178 3.34 -1.27 -11.66
CA GLU A 178 3.79 -2.62 -12.00
C GLU A 178 3.22 -3.66 -11.03
N LEU A 179 3.32 -3.39 -9.74
CA LEU A 179 2.74 -4.23 -8.68
C LEU A 179 1.23 -4.41 -8.85
N TRP A 180 0.52 -3.31 -9.11
CA TRP A 180 -0.93 -3.34 -9.26
C TRP A 180 -1.37 -4.15 -10.48
N LYS A 181 -0.72 -3.98 -11.63
CA LYS A 181 -0.99 -4.76 -12.83
C LYS A 181 -0.77 -6.26 -12.60
N THR A 182 0.34 -6.61 -11.92
CA THR A 182 0.64 -8.01 -11.63
C THR A 182 -0.37 -8.61 -10.65
N TYR A 183 -0.77 -7.85 -9.63
CA TYR A 183 -1.80 -8.25 -8.68
C TYR A 183 -3.15 -8.50 -9.37
N GLN A 184 -3.59 -7.60 -10.25
CA GLN A 184 -4.81 -7.77 -11.03
C GLN A 184 -4.75 -9.02 -11.90
N LEU A 185 -3.66 -9.21 -12.63
CA LEU A 185 -3.46 -10.38 -13.48
C LEU A 185 -3.55 -11.70 -12.71
N TYR A 186 -2.93 -11.78 -11.53
CA TYR A 186 -3.00 -12.99 -10.71
C TYR A 186 -4.38 -13.18 -10.09
N THR A 187 -5.05 -12.09 -9.73
CA THR A 187 -6.42 -12.14 -9.23
C THR A 187 -7.39 -12.67 -10.29
N GLU A 188 -7.31 -12.19 -11.53
CA GLU A 188 -8.13 -12.69 -12.65
C GLU A 188 -7.85 -14.17 -12.91
N LYS A 189 -6.58 -14.55 -13.05
CA LYS A 189 -6.21 -15.97 -13.28
C LYS A 189 -6.71 -16.89 -12.17
N PHE A 190 -6.66 -16.42 -10.92
CA PHE A 190 -7.16 -17.20 -9.79
C PHE A 190 -8.67 -17.45 -9.90
N TYR A 191 -9.45 -16.42 -10.16
CA TYR A 191 -10.89 -16.58 -10.29
C TYR A 191 -11.30 -17.39 -11.53
N ASP A 192 -10.57 -17.27 -12.63
CA ASP A 192 -10.77 -18.12 -13.81
C ASP A 192 -10.50 -19.60 -13.49
N MET A 193 -9.43 -19.89 -12.75
CA MET A 193 -9.10 -21.23 -12.29
C MET A 193 -10.21 -21.80 -11.38
N VAL A 194 -10.70 -21.00 -10.42
CA VAL A 194 -11.80 -21.42 -9.53
C VAL A 194 -13.08 -21.69 -10.31
N LYS A 195 -13.41 -20.83 -11.27
CA LYS A 195 -14.59 -21.01 -12.14
C LYS A 195 -14.48 -22.31 -12.95
N LEU A 196 -13.35 -22.52 -13.60
CA LEU A 196 -13.11 -23.72 -14.39
C LEU A 196 -13.20 -24.99 -13.53
N ASN A 197 -12.65 -24.97 -12.33
CA ASN A 197 -12.71 -26.10 -11.40
C ASN A 197 -14.15 -26.41 -10.96
N ASN A 198 -14.98 -25.37 -10.71
CA ASN A 198 -16.39 -25.55 -10.40
C ASN A 198 -17.15 -26.15 -11.59
N GLU A 199 -16.90 -25.70 -12.83
CA GLU A 199 -17.49 -26.25 -14.02
C GLU A 199 -17.15 -27.74 -14.21
N PHE A 200 -15.91 -28.14 -13.96
CA PHE A 200 -15.52 -29.56 -13.99
C PHE A 200 -16.25 -30.38 -12.92
N ARG A 201 -16.36 -29.87 -11.70
CA ARG A 201 -17.11 -30.57 -10.63
C ARG A 201 -18.59 -30.74 -10.97
N GLU A 202 -19.21 -29.71 -11.52
CA GLU A 202 -20.61 -29.81 -11.98
C GLU A 202 -20.78 -30.83 -13.10
N TYR A 203 -19.84 -30.86 -14.05
CA TYR A 203 -19.82 -31.88 -15.10
C TYR A 203 -19.69 -33.29 -14.51
N ASP A 204 -18.78 -33.51 -13.59
CA ASP A 204 -18.58 -34.81 -12.93
C ASP A 204 -19.83 -35.24 -12.15
N PHE A 205 -20.44 -34.32 -11.41
CA PHE A 205 -21.71 -34.61 -10.72
C PHE A 205 -22.82 -35.00 -11.70
N LYS A 206 -22.93 -34.32 -12.82
CA LYS A 206 -23.91 -34.64 -13.86
C LYS A 206 -23.67 -36.03 -14.47
N LYS A 207 -22.41 -36.34 -14.78
CA LYS A 207 -22.02 -37.67 -15.31
C LYS A 207 -22.26 -38.79 -14.29
N ASN A 208 -21.93 -38.57 -13.06
CA ASN A 208 -22.19 -39.53 -11.98
C ASN A 208 -23.69 -39.74 -11.78
N LEU A 209 -24.50 -38.69 -11.89
CA LEU A 209 -25.96 -38.79 -11.82
C LEU A 209 -26.52 -39.59 -12.99
N GLU A 210 -26.10 -39.31 -14.22
CA GLU A 210 -26.50 -40.06 -15.43
C GLU A 210 -26.19 -41.56 -15.28
N GLN A 211 -24.97 -41.89 -14.82
CA GLN A 211 -24.58 -43.29 -14.61
C GLN A 211 -25.41 -43.98 -13.53
N LYS A 212 -25.65 -43.30 -12.39
CA LYS A 212 -26.50 -43.86 -11.32
C LYS A 212 -27.93 -44.04 -11.75
N THR A 213 -28.47 -43.08 -12.48
CA THR A 213 -29.83 -43.17 -13.06
C THR A 213 -29.93 -44.36 -14.01
N TYR A 214 -28.97 -44.53 -14.93
CA TYR A 214 -28.92 -45.68 -15.82
C TYR A 214 -28.90 -47.02 -15.07
N LEU A 215 -28.09 -47.13 -14.00
CA LEU A 215 -28.02 -48.35 -13.18
C LEU A 215 -29.35 -48.63 -12.45
N CYS A 216 -30.02 -47.60 -11.94
CA CYS A 216 -31.32 -47.74 -11.32
C CYS A 216 -32.38 -48.21 -12.34
N GLU A 217 -32.44 -47.61 -13.53
CA GLU A 217 -33.35 -48.01 -14.60
C GLU A 217 -33.11 -49.45 -15.09
N ALA A 218 -31.84 -49.86 -15.18
CA ALA A 218 -31.46 -51.23 -15.51
C ALA A 218 -31.91 -52.22 -14.42
N ALA A 219 -31.75 -51.88 -13.17
CA ALA A 219 -32.18 -52.70 -12.04
C ALA A 219 -33.73 -52.84 -11.99
N GLU A 220 -34.46 -51.73 -12.23
CA GLU A 220 -35.90 -51.73 -12.29
C GLU A 220 -36.44 -52.62 -13.45
N LYS A 221 -35.80 -52.56 -14.62
CA LYS A 221 -36.14 -53.46 -15.75
C LYS A 221 -35.94 -54.90 -15.38
N LEU A 222 -34.84 -55.26 -14.75
CA LEU A 222 -34.56 -56.62 -14.32
C LEU A 222 -35.50 -57.12 -13.22
N ALA A 223 -35.94 -56.24 -12.32
CA ALA A 223 -36.93 -56.54 -11.28
C ALA A 223 -38.32 -56.86 -11.83
N ASN A 224 -38.68 -56.22 -12.98
CA ASN A 224 -39.96 -56.39 -13.63
C ASN A 224 -40.01 -57.56 -14.65
N GLU A 225 -38.85 -58.21 -14.94
CA GLU A 225 -38.77 -59.38 -15.81
C GLU A 225 -39.03 -60.68 -15.00
N PRO A 226 -40.08 -61.46 -15.31
CA PRO A 226 -40.53 -62.55 -14.43
C PRO A 226 -39.63 -63.84 -14.45
N CYS A 227 -38.60 -63.91 -15.25
CA CYS A 227 -37.98 -65.21 -15.48
C CYS A 227 -36.45 -65.39 -15.39
N LEU A 228 -35.64 -64.38 -15.02
CA LEU A 228 -34.19 -64.54 -14.99
C LEU A 228 -33.49 -63.96 -13.74
N LEU A 229 -34.09 -64.13 -12.58
CA LEU A 229 -33.81 -63.41 -11.37
C LEU A 229 -32.50 -63.67 -10.63
N SER A 230 -31.75 -64.74 -10.92
CA SER A 230 -30.65 -65.06 -9.96
C SER A 230 -29.27 -64.56 -10.35
N ILE A 231 -28.90 -64.54 -11.62
CA ILE A 231 -27.53 -64.17 -12.08
C ILE A 231 -27.41 -62.70 -12.44
N SER A 232 -28.42 -62.21 -13.15
CA SER A 232 -28.43 -60.81 -13.62
C SER A 232 -28.58 -59.80 -12.46
N TYR A 233 -29.40 -60.14 -11.45
CA TYR A 233 -29.59 -59.35 -10.26
C TYR A 233 -28.29 -59.20 -9.42
N ARG A 234 -27.54 -60.30 -9.27
CA ARG A 234 -26.26 -60.30 -8.59
C ARG A 234 -25.19 -59.41 -9.27
N ASN A 235 -25.18 -59.40 -10.62
CA ASN A 235 -24.25 -58.59 -11.40
C ASN A 235 -24.61 -57.11 -11.37
N CYS A 236 -25.90 -56.76 -11.34
CA CYS A 236 -26.38 -55.39 -11.20
C CYS A 236 -26.03 -54.81 -9.85
N ILE A 237 -26.26 -55.53 -8.76
CA ILE A 237 -25.89 -55.10 -7.39
C ILE A 237 -24.36 -54.94 -7.27
N ARG A 238 -23.57 -55.87 -7.84
CA ARG A 238 -22.11 -55.78 -7.83
C ARG A 238 -21.64 -54.49 -8.51
N ASN A 239 -22.18 -54.13 -9.69
CA ASN A 239 -21.81 -52.93 -10.43
C ASN A 239 -22.26 -51.64 -9.69
N PHE A 240 -23.40 -51.69 -9.02
CA PHE A 240 -23.86 -50.55 -8.19
C PHE A 240 -22.93 -50.28 -7.00
N VAL A 241 -22.50 -51.34 -6.28
CA VAL A 241 -21.61 -51.23 -5.13
C VAL A 241 -20.18 -50.79 -5.53
N THR A 242 -19.69 -51.24 -6.70
CA THR A 242 -18.32 -50.89 -7.17
C THR A 242 -18.25 -49.51 -7.85
N SER A 243 -19.38 -48.96 -8.30
CA SER A 243 -19.46 -47.61 -8.92
C SER A 243 -19.83 -46.48 -7.92
N ALA A 244 -20.05 -46.79 -6.65
CA ALA A 244 -20.19 -45.80 -5.61
C ALA A 244 -18.81 -45.24 -5.24
N PRO A 245 -18.58 -43.90 -5.24
CA PRO A 245 -17.32 -43.25 -4.90
C PRO A 245 -16.93 -43.48 -3.44
#